data_71e15d01967e54618959783724ae4f02
#
_entry.id   71e15d01967e54618959783724ae4f02
#
_cell.length_a   1.000
_cell.length_b   1.000
_cell.length_c   1.000
_cell.angle_alpha   90.00
_cell.angle_beta   90.00
_cell.angle_gamma   90.00
#
_symmetry.space_group_name_H-M   'P 1'
#
loop_
_entity.id
_entity.type
_entity.pdbx_description
1 polymer ?
#
loop_
_entity_poly.entity_id
_entity_poly.type
_entity_poly.pdbx_seq_one_letter_code
_entity_poly.pdbx_strand_id
1 'polypeptide(L)'
;MKTQRLGLVVWMVTGRLALAQAPAPVDRDLLAKIRSEAMDRSDVAPVFDMLTVTIGPRLTASPAHKRAAEWVRDRLASYGLENSHLEPWHFGRGWTLEKLTVEMIEPRYLPLIGYADGWSASTSGEIVATPVFIGGKSPQDIAALSTQLKGAIAMTDPIMTNFVRKDRPQPSEPEYVPLSAAYATGIGQPRPNTPAPAQRMAQALREAGAGVILKPSRGEHGTVFVTGRDLGPGAVPSITLSAEQYNMIAQMLQHNIPVKMRVNVQTRFYDSDGGNAYNVIAELPGTDPGVRDETVMIGGHLDSWHTGVG
;
A
#
# COMPACT_ATOMS: atom_id res chain seq x y z
N MET A 1 -67.00 -48.00 6.72
CA MET A 1 -66.81 -47.04 5.62
C MET A 1 -66.55 -45.67 6.22
N LYS A 2 -65.27 -45.23 6.23
CA LYS A 2 -64.85 -43.89 6.68
C LYS A 2 -64.31 -43.16 5.47
N THR A 3 -65.02 -42.15 5.00
CA THR A 3 -64.65 -41.28 3.90
C THR A 3 -63.64 -40.20 4.42
N GLN A 4 -62.42 -40.29 3.97
CA GLN A 4 -61.40 -39.19 4.17
C GLN A 4 -61.62 -38.08 3.12
N ARG A 5 -61.87 -36.88 3.59
CA ARG A 5 -61.92 -35.68 2.74
C ARG A 5 -60.47 -35.11 2.65
N LEU A 6 -59.92 -35.12 1.44
CA LEU A 6 -58.66 -34.52 1.08
C LEU A 6 -58.87 -33.02 0.88
N GLY A 7 -58.35 -32.23 1.77
CA GLY A 7 -58.33 -30.75 1.63
C GLY A 7 -57.15 -30.30 0.77
N LEU A 8 -57.45 -29.71 -0.37
CA LEU A 8 -56.45 -29.11 -1.26
C LEU A 8 -56.10 -27.72 -0.74
N VAL A 9 -54.86 -27.51 -0.21
CA VAL A 9 -54.33 -26.21 0.17
C VAL A 9 -53.62 -25.62 -1.04
N VAL A 10 -54.22 -24.60 -1.66
CA VAL A 10 -53.62 -23.82 -2.75
C VAL A 10 -52.78 -22.73 -2.13
N TRP A 11 -51.44 -22.82 -2.24
CA TRP A 11 -50.52 -21.75 -1.92
C TRP A 11 -50.50 -20.74 -3.08
N MET A 12 -51.08 -19.55 -2.87
CA MET A 12 -50.87 -18.40 -3.76
C MET A 12 -49.51 -17.80 -3.48
N VAL A 13 -48.56 -18.08 -4.36
CA VAL A 13 -47.29 -17.35 -4.38
C VAL A 13 -47.52 -16.00 -5.07
N THR A 14 -47.70 -14.94 -4.30
CA THR A 14 -47.70 -13.58 -4.82
C THR A 14 -46.23 -13.18 -5.13
N GLY A 15 -45.78 -13.48 -6.34
CA GLY A 15 -44.51 -12.93 -6.84
C GLY A 15 -44.63 -11.40 -6.97
N ARG A 16 -43.93 -10.68 -6.13
CA ARG A 16 -43.68 -9.25 -6.38
C ARG A 16 -42.74 -9.17 -7.62
N LEU A 17 -43.32 -8.84 -8.76
CA LEU A 17 -42.55 -8.37 -9.90
C LEU A 17 -41.85 -7.07 -9.45
N ALA A 18 -40.54 -7.14 -9.20
CA ALA A 18 -39.71 -5.97 -9.13
C ALA A 18 -39.72 -5.35 -10.54
N LEU A 19 -40.51 -4.32 -10.73
CA LEU A 19 -40.44 -3.48 -11.91
C LEU A 19 -39.01 -2.91 -11.94
N ALA A 20 -38.19 -3.38 -12.86
CA ALA A 20 -36.91 -2.77 -13.16
C ALA A 20 -37.21 -1.31 -13.56
N GLN A 21 -36.82 -0.38 -12.71
CA GLN A 21 -36.96 1.05 -12.96
C GLN A 21 -36.20 1.36 -14.23
N ALA A 22 -36.87 1.94 -15.23
CA ALA A 22 -36.19 2.37 -16.44
C ALA A 22 -35.09 3.37 -16.04
N PRO A 23 -33.89 3.28 -16.64
CA PRO A 23 -32.82 4.22 -16.32
C PRO A 23 -33.32 5.65 -16.56
N ALA A 24 -33.06 6.52 -15.60
CA ALA A 24 -33.46 7.93 -15.71
C ALA A 24 -32.93 8.53 -17.03
N PRO A 25 -33.70 9.37 -17.71
CA PRO A 25 -33.25 9.99 -18.95
C PRO A 25 -31.99 10.82 -18.70
N VAL A 26 -30.95 10.54 -19.48
CA VAL A 26 -29.66 11.22 -19.36
C VAL A 26 -29.81 12.67 -19.82
N ASP A 27 -29.55 13.63 -18.94
CA ASP A 27 -29.47 15.05 -19.29
C ASP A 27 -28.23 15.32 -20.16
N ARG A 28 -28.44 15.43 -21.46
CA ARG A 28 -27.36 15.62 -22.44
C ARG A 28 -26.69 16.99 -22.33
N ASP A 29 -27.42 18.00 -21.91
CA ASP A 29 -26.90 19.38 -21.78
C ASP A 29 -25.99 19.45 -20.53
N LEU A 30 -26.39 18.81 -19.43
CA LEU A 30 -25.56 18.68 -18.25
C LEU A 30 -24.28 17.89 -18.55
N LEU A 31 -24.39 16.77 -19.28
CA LEU A 31 -23.21 16.00 -19.70
C LEU A 31 -22.27 16.80 -20.58
N ALA A 32 -22.81 17.61 -21.51
CA ALA A 32 -22.01 18.47 -22.38
C ALA A 32 -21.25 19.53 -21.55
N LYS A 33 -21.91 20.13 -20.55
CA LYS A 33 -21.28 21.08 -19.62
C LYS A 33 -20.16 20.43 -18.78
N ILE A 34 -20.41 19.24 -18.19
CA ILE A 34 -19.41 18.49 -17.43
C ILE A 34 -18.21 18.17 -18.33
N ARG A 35 -18.46 17.72 -19.56
CA ARG A 35 -17.39 17.37 -20.50
C ARG A 35 -16.56 18.59 -20.90
N SER A 36 -17.19 19.73 -21.21
CA SER A 36 -16.49 20.96 -21.51
C SER A 36 -15.64 21.44 -20.33
N GLU A 37 -16.18 21.39 -19.11
CA GLU A 37 -15.40 21.74 -17.92
C GLU A 37 -14.19 20.82 -17.75
N ALA A 38 -14.39 19.53 -17.88
CA ALA A 38 -13.34 18.53 -17.67
C ALA A 38 -12.23 18.55 -18.76
N MET A 39 -12.57 18.92 -20.01
CA MET A 39 -11.64 18.84 -21.15
C MET A 39 -11.07 20.21 -21.54
N ASP A 40 -11.87 21.28 -21.47
CA ASP A 40 -11.50 22.58 -21.97
C ASP A 40 -10.97 23.52 -20.86
N ARG A 41 -11.40 23.31 -19.63
CA ARG A 41 -11.06 24.14 -18.45
C ARG A 41 -10.55 23.33 -17.26
N SER A 42 -9.94 22.18 -17.54
CA SER A 42 -9.51 21.22 -16.53
C SER A 42 -8.45 21.79 -15.58
N ASP A 43 -8.68 21.64 -14.29
CA ASP A 43 -7.73 21.93 -13.22
C ASP A 43 -6.84 20.72 -12.85
N VAL A 44 -6.91 19.63 -13.63
CA VAL A 44 -6.16 18.40 -13.32
C VAL A 44 -4.65 18.65 -13.27
N ALA A 45 -4.09 19.40 -14.24
CA ALA A 45 -2.64 19.64 -14.25
C ALA A 45 -2.14 20.42 -13.02
N PRO A 46 -2.69 21.59 -12.63
CA PRO A 46 -2.24 22.28 -11.42
C PRO A 46 -2.53 21.50 -10.13
N VAL A 47 -3.62 20.71 -10.06
CA VAL A 47 -3.88 19.83 -8.93
C VAL A 47 -2.84 18.70 -8.84
N PHE A 48 -2.53 18.09 -9.99
CA PHE A 48 -1.49 17.06 -10.10
C PHE A 48 -0.13 17.61 -9.65
N ASP A 49 0.29 18.77 -10.16
CA ASP A 49 1.56 19.42 -9.81
C ASP A 49 1.64 19.74 -8.31
N MET A 50 0.55 20.24 -7.72
CA MET A 50 0.53 20.51 -6.29
C MET A 50 0.74 19.24 -5.47
N LEU A 51 0.02 18.18 -5.80
CA LEU A 51 0.09 16.94 -5.03
C LEU A 51 1.39 16.18 -5.27
N THR A 52 1.88 16.12 -6.51
CA THR A 52 3.01 15.25 -6.87
C THR A 52 4.36 15.96 -6.82
N VAL A 53 4.41 17.24 -7.20
CA VAL A 53 5.66 18.02 -7.27
C VAL A 53 5.85 18.86 -6.01
N THR A 54 4.84 19.63 -5.60
CA THR A 54 4.98 20.58 -4.50
C THR A 54 4.92 19.88 -3.13
N ILE A 55 3.92 18.99 -2.91
CA ILE A 55 3.79 18.24 -1.67
C ILE A 55 4.64 16.97 -1.71
N GLY A 56 4.61 16.27 -2.84
CA GLY A 56 5.38 15.04 -3.08
C GLY A 56 4.81 13.80 -2.39
N PRO A 57 5.66 12.85 -1.99
CA PRO A 57 5.24 11.60 -1.36
C PRO A 57 4.41 11.85 -0.10
N ARG A 58 3.24 11.19 -0.02
CA ARG A 58 2.20 11.44 0.98
C ARG A 58 1.82 10.17 1.73
N LEU A 59 2.81 9.52 2.35
CA LEU A 59 2.55 8.30 3.12
C LEU A 59 1.52 8.59 4.22
N THR A 60 0.54 7.72 4.35
CA THR A 60 -0.57 7.86 5.33
C THR A 60 -0.06 8.23 6.72
N ALA A 61 -0.72 9.16 7.37
CA ALA A 61 -0.36 9.77 8.68
C ALA A 61 0.99 10.53 8.71
N SER A 62 1.69 10.68 7.59
CA SER A 62 2.87 11.55 7.53
C SER A 62 2.48 13.03 7.52
N PRO A 63 3.40 13.94 7.88
CA PRO A 63 3.16 15.38 7.76
C PRO A 63 2.79 15.83 6.34
N ALA A 64 3.32 15.16 5.31
CA ALA A 64 2.98 15.47 3.92
C ALA A 64 1.55 15.05 3.57
N HIS A 65 1.07 13.90 4.09
CA HIS A 65 -0.33 13.47 3.94
C HIS A 65 -1.28 14.50 4.58
N LYS A 66 -0.98 14.98 5.79
CA LYS A 66 -1.81 16.00 6.44
C LYS A 66 -1.87 17.29 5.63
N ARG A 67 -0.71 17.81 5.18
CA ARG A 67 -0.70 19.02 4.32
C ARG A 67 -1.51 18.83 3.03
N ALA A 68 -1.44 17.65 2.42
CA ALA A 68 -2.26 17.35 1.25
C ALA A 68 -3.75 17.34 1.58
N ALA A 69 -4.14 16.72 2.68
CA ALA A 69 -5.53 16.68 3.11
C ALA A 69 -6.08 18.09 3.39
N GLU A 70 -5.32 18.94 4.07
CA GLU A 70 -5.69 20.34 4.33
C GLU A 70 -5.84 21.12 3.02
N TRP A 71 -4.88 20.98 2.11
CA TRP A 71 -4.94 21.64 0.81
C TRP A 71 -6.13 21.17 -0.05
N VAL A 72 -6.39 19.87 -0.09
CA VAL A 72 -7.53 19.31 -0.86
C VAL A 72 -8.86 19.78 -0.27
N ARG A 73 -9.01 19.81 1.07
CA ARG A 73 -10.19 20.38 1.75
C ARG A 73 -10.46 21.82 1.27
N ASP A 74 -9.44 22.66 1.29
CA ASP A 74 -9.57 24.07 0.90
C ASP A 74 -9.85 24.21 -0.61
N ARG A 75 -9.25 23.31 -1.42
CA ARG A 75 -9.49 23.29 -2.85
C ARG A 75 -10.93 22.89 -3.21
N LEU A 76 -11.48 21.87 -2.55
CA LEU A 76 -12.87 21.44 -2.73
C LEU A 76 -13.84 22.55 -2.32
N ALA A 77 -13.59 23.24 -1.22
CA ALA A 77 -14.36 24.41 -0.81
C ALA A 77 -14.29 25.54 -1.86
N SER A 78 -13.13 25.77 -2.49
CA SER A 78 -12.97 26.78 -3.52
C SER A 78 -13.73 26.47 -4.82
N TYR A 79 -14.07 25.20 -5.05
CA TYR A 79 -14.94 24.78 -6.15
C TYR A 79 -16.44 24.97 -5.84
N GLY A 80 -16.77 25.45 -4.64
CA GLY A 80 -18.15 25.68 -4.20
C GLY A 80 -18.83 24.45 -3.60
N LEU A 81 -18.08 23.40 -3.29
CA LEU A 81 -18.61 22.26 -2.54
C LEU A 81 -18.87 22.65 -1.10
N GLU A 82 -19.96 22.13 -0.54
CA GLU A 82 -20.38 22.39 0.84
C GLU A 82 -19.73 21.41 1.81
N ASN A 83 -19.75 21.73 3.09
CA ASN A 83 -19.28 20.87 4.19
C ASN A 83 -17.90 20.27 3.95
N SER A 84 -16.97 21.02 3.33
CA SER A 84 -15.62 20.54 3.10
C SER A 84 -14.85 20.45 4.41
N HIS A 85 -14.48 19.24 4.82
CA HIS A 85 -13.83 18.99 6.10
C HIS A 85 -12.86 17.81 6.07
N LEU A 86 -12.06 17.71 7.13
CA LEU A 86 -11.21 16.56 7.40
C LEU A 86 -11.94 15.61 8.35
N GLU A 87 -12.10 14.37 7.94
CA GLU A 87 -12.61 13.29 8.76
C GLU A 87 -11.44 12.50 9.35
N PRO A 88 -11.13 12.65 10.65
CA PRO A 88 -10.03 11.93 11.27
C PRO A 88 -10.39 10.46 11.51
N TRP A 89 -9.42 9.57 11.30
CA TRP A 89 -9.53 8.19 11.69
C TRP A 89 -8.20 7.67 12.24
N HIS A 90 -8.26 6.78 13.23
CA HIS A 90 -7.06 6.28 13.86
C HIS A 90 -6.32 5.31 12.93
N PHE A 91 -5.11 5.69 12.51
CA PHE A 91 -4.24 4.89 11.67
C PHE A 91 -3.08 4.28 12.45
N GLY A 92 -2.42 5.07 13.27
CA GLY A 92 -1.18 4.76 13.96
C GLY A 92 -0.11 5.82 13.70
N ARG A 93 1.16 5.46 13.92
CA ARG A 93 2.26 6.41 13.78
C ARG A 93 2.51 6.81 12.33
N GLY A 94 2.67 8.10 12.08
CA GLY A 94 3.24 8.61 10.84
C GLY A 94 4.73 8.31 10.73
N TRP A 95 5.28 8.40 9.52
CA TRP A 95 6.67 8.07 9.26
C TRP A 95 7.24 8.84 8.06
N THR A 96 8.56 9.15 8.12
CA THR A 96 9.33 9.67 6.98
C THR A 96 10.70 9.04 6.91
N LEU A 97 11.21 8.85 5.70
CA LEU A 97 12.60 8.53 5.45
C LEU A 97 13.41 9.85 5.44
N GLU A 98 14.43 9.96 6.27
CA GLU A 98 15.30 11.14 6.32
C GLU A 98 16.61 10.93 5.55
N LYS A 99 17.16 9.69 5.62
CA LYS A 99 18.39 9.33 4.91
C LYS A 99 18.44 7.84 4.64
N LEU A 100 18.95 7.48 3.47
CA LEU A 100 19.31 6.12 3.12
C LEU A 100 20.68 6.11 2.42
N THR A 101 21.58 5.28 2.93
CA THR A 101 22.78 4.84 2.22
C THR A 101 22.73 3.33 2.13
N VAL A 102 22.85 2.79 0.93
CA VAL A 102 22.99 1.36 0.68
C VAL A 102 23.92 1.16 -0.51
N GLU A 103 25.09 0.58 -0.27
CA GLU A 103 26.12 0.42 -1.29
C GLU A 103 26.97 -0.82 -1.01
N MET A 104 27.46 -1.43 -2.08
CA MET A 104 28.53 -2.44 -2.03
C MET A 104 29.87 -1.72 -2.11
N ILE A 105 30.80 -2.03 -1.21
CA ILE A 105 32.14 -1.41 -1.17
C ILE A 105 33.26 -2.40 -1.53
N GLU A 106 33.02 -3.70 -1.42
CA GLU A 106 33.88 -4.78 -1.89
C GLU A 106 33.06 -5.83 -2.62
N PRO A 107 33.59 -6.47 -3.66
CA PRO A 107 34.92 -6.37 -4.26
C PRO A 107 35.11 -5.14 -5.18
N ARG A 108 34.05 -4.39 -5.40
CA ARG A 108 34.06 -3.10 -6.15
C ARG A 108 33.00 -2.17 -5.59
N TYR A 109 33.22 -0.88 -5.72
CA TYR A 109 32.20 0.09 -5.36
C TYR A 109 31.00 0.04 -6.31
N LEU A 110 29.81 -0.01 -5.74
CA LEU A 110 28.54 0.05 -6.46
C LEU A 110 27.46 0.68 -5.57
N PRO A 111 26.91 1.86 -5.91
CA PRO A 111 25.71 2.34 -5.26
C PRO A 111 24.54 1.41 -5.65
N LEU A 112 23.72 1.05 -4.67
CA LEU A 112 22.64 0.11 -4.88
C LEU A 112 21.31 0.86 -5.00
N ILE A 113 20.46 0.41 -5.92
CA ILE A 113 19.11 0.92 -6.10
C ILE A 113 18.22 0.24 -5.05
N GLY A 114 17.72 1.03 -4.13
CA GLY A 114 16.86 0.51 -3.06
C GLY A 114 16.23 1.62 -2.26
N TYR A 115 15.22 1.24 -1.47
CA TYR A 115 14.53 2.13 -0.56
C TYR A 115 14.25 1.43 0.77
N ALA A 116 14.26 2.19 1.86
CA ALA A 116 13.76 1.67 3.13
C ALA A 116 12.27 1.34 2.99
N ASP A 117 11.82 0.27 3.63
CA ASP A 117 10.38 -0.03 3.66
C ASP A 117 9.64 1.03 4.47
N GLY A 118 8.38 1.27 4.16
CA GLY A 118 7.54 2.16 4.95
C GLY A 118 7.48 1.71 6.41
N TRP A 119 7.55 2.63 7.35
CA TRP A 119 7.63 2.38 8.80
C TRP A 119 8.85 1.56 9.24
N SER A 120 9.89 1.48 8.43
CA SER A 120 11.17 0.91 8.84
C SER A 120 11.78 1.72 9.99
N ALA A 121 12.40 1.04 10.93
CA ALA A 121 13.22 1.66 11.95
C ALA A 121 14.52 2.23 11.36
N SER A 122 15.18 3.12 12.09
CA SER A 122 16.55 3.53 11.80
C SER A 122 17.55 2.42 12.18
N THR A 123 18.67 2.34 11.46
CA THR A 123 19.84 1.61 11.96
C THR A 123 20.46 2.33 13.16
N SER A 124 21.18 1.61 14.02
CA SER A 124 21.90 2.20 15.16
C SER A 124 23.20 2.90 14.73
N GLY A 125 23.19 3.57 13.59
CA GLY A 125 24.35 4.16 12.92
C GLY A 125 24.64 3.45 11.60
N GLU A 126 25.83 3.74 11.05
CA GLU A 126 26.29 3.07 9.82
C GLU A 126 26.73 1.62 10.12
N ILE A 127 26.27 0.68 9.32
CA ILE A 127 26.65 -0.72 9.37
C ILE A 127 27.57 -1.00 8.19
N VAL A 128 28.79 -1.45 8.47
CA VAL A 128 29.74 -1.92 7.44
C VAL A 128 30.05 -3.37 7.72
N ALA A 129 29.52 -4.28 6.90
CA ALA A 129 29.62 -5.71 7.13
C ALA A 129 29.51 -6.54 5.84
N THR A 130 29.95 -7.80 5.93
CA THR A 130 29.58 -8.83 4.95
C THR A 130 28.13 -9.22 5.18
N PRO A 131 27.26 -9.19 4.15
CA PRO A 131 25.89 -9.63 4.31
C PRO A 131 25.79 -11.15 4.54
N VAL A 132 24.81 -11.56 5.33
CA VAL A 132 24.48 -12.97 5.59
C VAL A 132 23.29 -13.37 4.74
N PHE A 133 23.51 -14.26 3.76
CA PHE A 133 22.42 -14.76 2.91
C PHE A 133 21.69 -15.90 3.61
N ILE A 134 20.42 -15.69 3.92
CA ILE A 134 19.54 -16.64 4.61
C ILE A 134 18.28 -16.98 3.80
N GLY A 135 18.30 -16.66 2.50
CA GLY A 135 17.17 -16.92 1.61
C GLY A 135 16.71 -18.38 1.66
N GLY A 136 15.40 -18.57 1.85
CA GLY A 136 14.79 -19.90 1.96
C GLY A 136 14.89 -20.58 3.34
N LYS A 137 15.55 -19.97 4.32
CA LYS A 137 15.59 -20.50 5.71
C LYS A 137 14.29 -20.24 6.45
N SER A 138 13.94 -21.15 7.36
CA SER A 138 12.79 -21.01 8.25
C SER A 138 13.11 -20.13 9.47
N PRO A 139 12.11 -19.61 10.20
CA PRO A 139 12.34 -18.91 11.47
C PRO A 139 13.11 -19.74 12.51
N GLN A 140 12.97 -21.06 12.49
CA GLN A 140 13.69 -21.97 13.37
C GLN A 140 15.18 -22.01 13.03
N ASP A 141 15.54 -21.96 11.74
CA ASP A 141 16.95 -21.95 11.30
C ASP A 141 17.65 -20.65 11.69
N ILE A 142 16.89 -19.54 11.83
CA ILE A 142 17.44 -18.23 12.20
C ILE A 142 18.02 -18.25 13.62
N ALA A 143 17.39 -18.95 14.54
CA ALA A 143 17.89 -19.07 15.91
C ALA A 143 19.30 -19.69 15.96
N ALA A 144 19.58 -20.68 15.12
CA ALA A 144 20.90 -21.30 15.02
C ALA A 144 21.97 -20.35 14.42
N LEU A 145 21.56 -19.32 13.71
CA LEU A 145 22.42 -18.32 13.08
C LEU A 145 22.58 -17.04 13.91
N SER A 146 22.04 -16.99 15.12
CA SER A 146 21.98 -15.76 15.92
C SER A 146 23.35 -15.08 16.11
N THR A 147 24.43 -15.87 16.31
CA THR A 147 25.78 -15.31 16.43
C THR A 147 26.24 -14.58 15.13
N GLN A 148 25.89 -15.12 13.98
CA GLN A 148 26.27 -14.54 12.67
C GLN A 148 25.37 -13.34 12.32
N LEU A 149 24.13 -13.34 12.79
CA LEU A 149 23.13 -12.32 12.48
C LEU A 149 23.22 -11.10 13.40
N LYS A 150 23.85 -11.21 14.57
CA LYS A 150 23.95 -10.11 15.52
C LYS A 150 24.64 -8.89 14.91
N GLY A 151 23.88 -7.80 14.72
CA GLY A 151 24.34 -6.57 14.09
C GLY A 151 24.58 -6.67 12.57
N ALA A 152 24.30 -7.82 11.96
CA ALA A 152 24.62 -8.09 10.56
C ALA A 152 23.56 -7.54 9.59
N ILE A 153 23.95 -7.49 8.32
CA ILE A 153 23.08 -7.25 7.17
C ILE A 153 22.50 -8.61 6.76
N ALA A 154 21.20 -8.84 6.96
CA ALA A 154 20.53 -10.10 6.66
C ALA A 154 19.81 -10.03 5.30
N MET A 155 20.17 -10.90 4.36
CA MET A 155 19.49 -11.06 3.07
C MET A 155 18.49 -12.21 3.20
N THR A 156 17.19 -11.88 3.29
CA THR A 156 16.17 -12.80 3.80
C THR A 156 15.46 -13.65 2.76
N ASP A 157 15.45 -13.21 1.51
CA ASP A 157 14.66 -13.86 0.48
C ASP A 157 15.54 -14.68 -0.45
N PRO A 158 15.03 -15.75 -1.06
CA PRO A 158 15.73 -16.47 -2.10
C PRO A 158 16.00 -15.58 -3.32
N ILE A 159 16.88 -16.00 -4.20
CA ILE A 159 17.11 -15.33 -5.48
C ILE A 159 15.78 -15.20 -6.22
N MET A 160 15.46 -13.97 -6.60
CA MET A 160 14.22 -13.64 -7.31
C MET A 160 14.29 -14.11 -8.75
N THR A 161 13.32 -14.92 -9.15
CA THR A 161 13.21 -15.44 -10.53
C THR A 161 11.90 -15.06 -11.21
N ASN A 162 10.91 -14.64 -10.42
CA ASN A 162 9.59 -14.23 -10.92
C ASN A 162 9.43 -12.72 -10.75
N PHE A 163 9.36 -12.01 -11.87
CA PHE A 163 9.23 -10.56 -11.89
C PHE A 163 7.82 -10.15 -12.27
N VAL A 164 7.37 -9.01 -11.71
CA VAL A 164 6.15 -8.35 -12.15
C VAL A 164 6.47 -7.60 -13.43
N ARG A 165 6.00 -8.12 -14.56
CA ARG A 165 6.27 -7.59 -15.92
C ARG A 165 5.17 -6.71 -16.45
N LYS A 166 3.98 -6.86 -15.93
CA LYS A 166 2.84 -6.01 -16.27
C LYS A 166 1.98 -5.80 -15.03
N ASP A 167 1.28 -4.70 -15.07
CA ASP A 167 0.31 -4.34 -14.05
C ASP A 167 -0.91 -5.29 -14.05
N ARG A 168 -2.00 -4.83 -13.51
CA ARG A 168 -3.25 -5.58 -13.49
C ARG A 168 -3.64 -6.03 -14.90
N PRO A 169 -4.13 -7.28 -15.08
CA PRO A 169 -4.72 -7.73 -16.32
C PRO A 169 -5.80 -6.77 -16.84
N GLN A 170 -5.80 -6.51 -18.15
CA GLN A 170 -6.80 -5.66 -18.77
C GLN A 170 -8.15 -6.40 -18.87
N PRO A 171 -9.29 -5.70 -18.95
CA PRO A 171 -10.60 -6.34 -19.06
C PRO A 171 -10.76 -7.33 -20.24
N SER A 172 -9.95 -7.17 -21.28
CA SER A 172 -9.90 -8.08 -22.42
C SER A 172 -9.04 -9.33 -22.23
N GLU A 173 -8.28 -9.41 -21.13
CA GLU A 173 -7.40 -10.54 -20.85
C GLU A 173 -8.13 -11.65 -20.05
N PRO A 174 -7.85 -12.95 -20.33
CA PRO A 174 -8.56 -14.05 -19.66
C PRO A 174 -8.36 -14.08 -18.14
N GLU A 175 -7.24 -13.54 -17.66
CA GLU A 175 -6.90 -13.49 -16.24
C GLU A 175 -7.57 -12.32 -15.50
N TYR A 176 -8.32 -11.48 -16.22
CA TYR A 176 -9.00 -10.33 -15.60
C TYR A 176 -10.08 -10.79 -14.62
N VAL A 177 -9.95 -10.37 -13.38
CA VAL A 177 -10.97 -10.54 -12.34
C VAL A 177 -11.58 -9.18 -12.05
N PRO A 178 -12.89 -8.98 -12.25
CA PRO A 178 -13.56 -7.73 -11.90
C PRO A 178 -13.34 -7.36 -10.44
N LEU A 179 -13.16 -6.08 -10.15
CA LEU A 179 -12.96 -5.56 -8.79
C LEU A 179 -14.05 -6.02 -7.82
N SER A 180 -15.32 -6.02 -8.28
CA SER A 180 -16.45 -6.48 -7.48
C SER A 180 -16.31 -7.92 -7.01
N ALA A 181 -15.78 -8.81 -7.86
CA ALA A 181 -15.52 -10.20 -7.50
C ALA A 181 -14.29 -10.35 -6.59
N ALA A 182 -13.25 -9.53 -6.80
CA ALA A 182 -12.07 -9.54 -5.95
C ALA A 182 -12.37 -9.02 -4.53
N TYR A 183 -13.22 -8.01 -4.40
CA TYR A 183 -13.67 -7.50 -3.10
C TYR A 183 -14.62 -8.46 -2.39
N ALA A 184 -15.49 -9.15 -3.10
CA ALA A 184 -16.43 -10.12 -2.51
C ALA A 184 -15.73 -11.28 -1.81
N THR A 185 -14.52 -11.64 -2.23
CA THR A 185 -13.73 -12.73 -1.64
C THR A 185 -12.81 -12.31 -0.48
N GLY A 186 -12.55 -11.00 -0.30
CA GLY A 186 -11.57 -10.49 0.68
C GLY A 186 -12.14 -9.66 1.81
N ILE A 187 -13.32 -9.04 1.64
CA ILE A 187 -13.91 -8.17 2.65
C ILE A 187 -14.68 -9.01 3.68
N GLY A 188 -14.33 -8.86 4.96
CA GLY A 188 -15.03 -9.50 6.06
C GLY A 188 -14.54 -10.90 6.43
N GLN A 189 -13.52 -11.43 5.79
CA GLN A 189 -12.91 -12.68 6.24
C GLN A 189 -12.15 -12.45 7.57
N PRO A 190 -12.39 -13.27 8.61
CA PRO A 190 -11.62 -13.19 9.84
C PRO A 190 -10.14 -13.41 9.52
N ARG A 191 -9.29 -12.47 9.94
CA ARG A 191 -7.83 -12.68 9.83
C ARG A 191 -7.43 -13.78 10.78
N PRO A 192 -6.63 -14.78 10.34
CA PRO A 192 -6.14 -15.82 11.24
C PRO A 192 -5.42 -15.20 12.44
N ASN A 193 -5.68 -15.66 13.65
CA ASN A 193 -4.96 -15.22 14.87
C ASN A 193 -3.48 -15.64 14.88
N THR A 194 -3.07 -16.52 13.97
CA THR A 194 -1.67 -16.92 13.81
C THR A 194 -0.88 -15.85 13.06
N PRO A 195 0.28 -15.42 13.59
CA PRO A 195 1.14 -14.47 12.90
C PRO A 195 1.46 -14.94 11.47
N ALA A 196 1.37 -14.04 10.51
CA ALA A 196 1.74 -14.33 9.13
C ALA A 196 3.21 -14.80 9.04
N PRO A 197 3.58 -15.65 8.08
CA PRO A 197 4.96 -16.13 7.93
C PRO A 197 6.01 -15.02 7.97
N ALA A 198 5.74 -13.89 7.31
CA ALA A 198 6.62 -12.72 7.33
C ALA A 198 6.78 -12.10 8.73
N GLN A 199 5.73 -12.15 9.57
CA GLN A 199 5.82 -11.65 10.96
C GLN A 199 6.70 -12.54 11.81
N ARG A 200 6.57 -13.86 11.66
CA ARG A 200 7.41 -14.83 12.38
C ARG A 200 8.88 -14.69 11.99
N MET A 201 9.17 -14.48 10.70
CA MET A 201 10.52 -14.22 10.23
C MET A 201 11.08 -12.91 10.79
N ALA A 202 10.31 -11.83 10.76
CA ALA A 202 10.72 -10.54 11.33
C ALA A 202 10.99 -10.64 12.84
N GLN A 203 10.19 -11.41 13.57
CA GLN A 203 10.40 -11.67 14.99
C GLN A 203 11.69 -12.47 15.22
N ALA A 204 11.92 -13.56 14.47
CA ALA A 204 13.14 -14.37 14.61
C ALA A 204 14.41 -13.54 14.32
N LEU A 205 14.40 -12.68 13.31
CA LEU A 205 15.50 -11.78 12.99
C LEU A 205 15.75 -10.73 14.08
N ARG A 206 14.68 -10.21 14.66
CA ARG A 206 14.77 -9.31 15.82
C ARG A 206 15.40 -10.00 17.02
N GLU A 207 14.96 -11.21 17.35
CA GLU A 207 15.48 -12.02 18.45
C GLU A 207 16.96 -12.40 18.23
N ALA A 208 17.34 -12.67 16.96
CA ALA A 208 18.73 -12.89 16.58
C ALA A 208 19.59 -11.61 16.58
N GLY A 209 18.97 -10.43 16.76
CA GLY A 209 19.66 -9.15 16.81
C GLY A 209 20.20 -8.66 15.47
N ALA A 210 19.54 -9.01 14.36
CA ALA A 210 19.93 -8.53 13.03
C ALA A 210 19.98 -6.99 12.98
N GLY A 211 20.98 -6.44 12.32
CA GLY A 211 21.17 -4.99 12.22
C GLY A 211 20.29 -4.34 11.16
N VAL A 212 20.11 -4.99 10.01
CA VAL A 212 19.23 -4.56 8.92
C VAL A 212 18.84 -5.75 8.04
N ILE A 213 17.64 -5.70 7.51
CA ILE A 213 17.10 -6.68 6.54
C ILE A 213 17.19 -6.10 5.13
N LEU A 214 17.68 -6.91 4.20
CA LEU A 214 17.62 -6.63 2.76
C LEU A 214 16.69 -7.63 2.07
N LYS A 215 15.79 -7.14 1.24
CA LYS A 215 14.84 -7.91 0.43
C LYS A 215 14.93 -7.53 -1.04
N PRO A 216 14.65 -8.43 -1.99
CA PRO A 216 14.53 -8.06 -3.39
C PRO A 216 13.16 -7.43 -3.68
N SER A 217 13.14 -6.47 -4.57
CA SER A 217 11.91 -6.02 -5.22
C SER A 217 11.37 -7.10 -6.16
N ARG A 218 10.10 -7.01 -6.52
CA ARG A 218 9.48 -7.84 -7.56
C ARG A 218 9.51 -7.19 -8.95
N GLY A 219 9.99 -5.93 -9.04
CA GLY A 219 10.08 -5.19 -10.28
C GLY A 219 11.27 -5.62 -11.14
N GLU A 220 11.14 -5.45 -12.45
CA GLU A 220 12.21 -5.58 -13.44
C GLU A 220 12.91 -4.23 -13.67
N HIS A 221 14.07 -4.28 -14.29
CA HIS A 221 14.81 -3.11 -14.79
C HIS A 221 15.12 -2.07 -13.71
N GLY A 222 15.47 -2.55 -12.51
CA GLY A 222 15.78 -1.69 -11.38
C GLY A 222 14.55 -1.08 -10.69
N THR A 223 13.34 -1.46 -11.08
CA THR A 223 12.13 -0.96 -10.43
C THR A 223 11.99 -1.50 -9.02
N VAL A 224 11.85 -0.60 -8.06
CA VAL A 224 11.69 -0.97 -6.65
C VAL A 224 10.25 -0.72 -6.19
N PHE A 225 9.52 -1.80 -5.93
CA PHE A 225 8.22 -1.76 -5.27
C PHE A 225 8.43 -1.88 -3.76
N VAL A 226 8.22 -0.80 -3.06
CA VAL A 226 8.26 -0.80 -1.60
C VAL A 226 6.94 -1.26 -1.01
N THR A 227 7.06 -1.85 0.16
CA THR A 227 5.93 -2.16 1.04
C THR A 227 6.29 -1.69 2.44
N GLY A 228 5.45 -1.94 3.41
CA GLY A 228 5.79 -1.69 4.79
C GLY A 228 4.58 -1.60 5.70
N ARG A 229 4.86 -1.65 6.98
CA ARG A 229 3.91 -1.42 8.05
C ARG A 229 4.69 -1.18 9.34
N ASP A 230 4.07 -0.52 10.28
CA ASP A 230 4.62 -0.38 11.62
C ASP A 230 4.66 -1.74 12.35
N LEU A 231 5.85 -2.22 12.63
CA LEU A 231 6.10 -3.45 13.39
C LEU A 231 6.39 -3.17 14.88
N GLY A 232 6.22 -1.92 15.29
CA GLY A 232 6.41 -1.49 16.65
C GLY A 232 7.89 -1.23 17.05
N PRO A 233 8.10 -0.84 18.31
CA PRO A 233 9.43 -0.57 18.82
C PRO A 233 10.36 -1.77 18.73
N GLY A 234 11.63 -1.52 18.36
CA GLY A 234 12.65 -2.56 18.21
C GLY A 234 12.51 -3.42 16.95
N ALA A 235 11.67 -3.04 16.00
CA ALA A 235 11.66 -3.67 14.69
C ALA A 235 13.03 -3.52 14.01
N VAL A 236 13.47 -4.56 13.30
CA VAL A 236 14.71 -4.52 12.52
C VAL A 236 14.51 -3.61 11.31
N PRO A 237 15.43 -2.68 11.03
CA PRO A 237 15.39 -1.87 9.81
C PRO A 237 15.29 -2.75 8.55
N SER A 238 14.54 -2.32 7.56
CA SER A 238 14.30 -3.11 6.35
C SER A 238 14.41 -2.25 5.09
N ILE A 239 15.11 -2.78 4.09
CA ILE A 239 15.36 -2.15 2.79
C ILE A 239 14.96 -3.13 1.69
N THR A 240 14.23 -2.63 0.71
CA THR A 240 13.96 -3.34 -0.55
C THR A 240 14.93 -2.84 -1.61
N LEU A 241 15.75 -3.75 -2.15
CA LEU A 241 16.69 -3.49 -3.25
C LEU A 241 16.08 -3.84 -4.59
N SER A 242 16.64 -3.32 -5.68
CA SER A 242 16.34 -3.86 -7.00
C SER A 242 16.68 -5.35 -7.04
N ALA A 243 15.83 -6.13 -7.71
CA ALA A 243 15.97 -7.58 -7.73
C ALA A 243 17.30 -8.02 -8.37
N GLU A 244 17.73 -7.32 -9.40
CA GLU A 244 18.99 -7.63 -10.12
C GLU A 244 20.21 -7.47 -9.20
N GLN A 245 20.25 -6.39 -8.42
CA GLN A 245 21.38 -6.13 -7.54
C GLN A 245 21.34 -7.02 -6.30
N TYR A 246 20.15 -7.28 -5.75
CA TYR A 246 19.98 -8.28 -4.70
C TYR A 246 20.47 -9.66 -5.15
N ASN A 247 19.99 -10.12 -6.31
CA ASN A 247 20.38 -11.41 -6.89
C ASN A 247 21.89 -11.50 -7.14
N MET A 248 22.49 -10.43 -7.69
CA MET A 248 23.94 -10.37 -7.92
C MET A 248 24.72 -10.59 -6.62
N ILE A 249 24.35 -9.88 -5.54
CA ILE A 249 25.02 -10.00 -4.24
C ILE A 249 24.82 -11.41 -3.67
N ALA A 250 23.60 -11.95 -3.73
CA ALA A 250 23.30 -13.30 -3.27
C ALA A 250 24.13 -14.36 -4.03
N GLN A 251 24.26 -14.24 -5.34
CA GLN A 251 25.10 -15.13 -6.16
C GLN A 251 26.58 -15.00 -5.80
N MET A 252 27.08 -13.78 -5.60
CA MET A 252 28.47 -13.58 -5.17
C MET A 252 28.76 -14.31 -3.86
N LEU A 253 27.87 -14.20 -2.88
CA LEU A 253 28.00 -14.91 -1.60
C LEU A 253 27.95 -16.43 -1.76
N GLN A 254 27.05 -16.95 -2.61
CA GLN A 254 26.97 -18.38 -2.93
C GLN A 254 28.23 -18.92 -3.62
N HIS A 255 28.92 -18.08 -4.39
CA HIS A 255 30.18 -18.41 -5.04
C HIS A 255 31.41 -18.09 -4.18
N ASN A 256 31.23 -17.78 -2.90
CA ASN A 256 32.30 -17.41 -1.97
C ASN A 256 33.13 -16.19 -2.43
N ILE A 257 32.54 -15.31 -3.22
CA ILE A 257 33.16 -14.02 -3.57
C ILE A 257 32.97 -13.08 -2.38
N PRO A 258 34.06 -12.51 -1.81
CA PRO A 258 33.93 -11.60 -0.68
C PRO A 258 33.10 -10.37 -1.04
N VAL A 259 32.06 -10.11 -0.27
CA VAL A 259 31.21 -8.92 -0.41
C VAL A 259 31.24 -8.14 0.90
N LYS A 260 31.40 -6.85 0.79
CA LYS A 260 31.23 -5.92 1.91
C LYS A 260 30.27 -4.80 1.52
N MET A 261 29.35 -4.52 2.39
CA MET A 261 28.32 -3.50 2.16
C MET A 261 28.40 -2.42 3.25
N ARG A 262 27.95 -1.21 2.88
CA ARG A 262 27.70 -0.10 3.79
C ARG A 262 26.21 0.24 3.74
N VAL A 263 25.58 0.30 4.90
CA VAL A 263 24.15 0.57 5.05
C VAL A 263 23.90 1.56 6.19
N ASN A 264 23.09 2.59 5.94
CA ASN A 264 22.63 3.52 6.95
C ASN A 264 21.20 3.96 6.63
N VAL A 265 20.27 3.72 7.54
CA VAL A 265 18.87 4.13 7.45
C VAL A 265 18.57 5.11 8.58
N GLN A 266 18.07 6.29 8.25
CA GLN A 266 17.58 7.26 9.24
C GLN A 266 16.12 7.58 8.91
N THR A 267 15.25 7.38 9.88
CA THR A 267 13.81 7.56 9.74
C THR A 267 13.27 8.30 10.95
N ARG A 268 12.12 8.93 10.78
CA ARG A 268 11.40 9.57 11.87
C ARG A 268 9.98 9.11 11.95
N PHE A 269 9.54 8.77 13.16
CA PHE A 269 8.16 8.47 13.47
C PHE A 269 7.46 9.69 14.07
N TYR A 270 6.16 9.80 13.81
CA TYR A 270 5.31 10.89 14.28
C TYR A 270 4.10 10.32 15.02
N ASP A 271 3.90 10.78 16.24
CA ASP A 271 2.71 10.51 17.05
C ASP A 271 1.79 11.74 17.11
N SER A 272 1.96 12.68 16.18
CA SER A 272 1.13 13.87 16.09
C SER A 272 -0.33 13.51 15.82
N ASP A 273 -1.24 14.35 16.24
CA ASP A 273 -2.69 14.22 16.05
C ASP A 273 -3.27 12.91 16.63
N GLY A 274 -2.68 12.36 17.68
CA GLY A 274 -3.15 11.11 18.30
C GLY A 274 -3.07 9.88 17.40
N GLY A 275 -2.19 9.89 16.39
CA GLY A 275 -2.07 8.81 15.42
C GLY A 275 -3.16 8.81 14.35
N ASN A 276 -3.78 9.94 14.08
CA ASN A 276 -4.82 10.06 13.06
C ASN A 276 -4.26 10.27 11.67
N ALA A 277 -4.91 9.65 10.70
CA ALA A 277 -4.92 10.03 9.30
C ALA A 277 -6.26 10.69 8.97
N TYR A 278 -6.39 11.24 7.77
CA TYR A 278 -7.55 12.03 7.40
C TYR A 278 -8.11 11.61 6.04
N ASN A 279 -9.43 11.41 6.00
CA ASN A 279 -10.19 11.50 4.75
C ASN A 279 -10.55 12.97 4.52
N VAL A 280 -10.70 13.36 3.28
CA VAL A 280 -11.24 14.66 2.91
C VAL A 280 -12.62 14.44 2.33
N ILE A 281 -13.62 15.06 2.94
CA ILE A 281 -15.03 14.94 2.55
C ILE A 281 -15.53 16.31 2.14
N ALA A 282 -16.32 16.35 1.08
CA ALA A 282 -17.07 17.51 0.66
C ALA A 282 -18.37 17.08 -0.04
N GLU A 283 -19.38 17.92 -0.02
CA GLU A 283 -20.72 17.56 -0.43
C GLU A 283 -21.21 18.49 -1.57
N LEU A 284 -21.97 17.92 -2.48
CA LEU A 284 -22.77 18.65 -3.46
C LEU A 284 -24.24 18.25 -3.25
N PRO A 285 -25.07 19.10 -2.61
CA PRO A 285 -26.46 18.77 -2.35
C PRO A 285 -27.25 18.54 -3.64
N GLY A 286 -28.02 17.46 -3.66
CA GLY A 286 -28.97 17.18 -4.74
C GLY A 286 -30.16 18.11 -4.70
N THR A 287 -30.74 18.42 -5.85
CA THR A 287 -31.88 19.34 -5.99
C THR A 287 -33.22 18.63 -6.19
N ASP A 288 -33.20 17.32 -6.46
CA ASP A 288 -34.42 16.53 -6.67
C ASP A 288 -34.98 16.02 -5.32
N PRO A 289 -36.18 16.50 -4.90
CA PRO A 289 -36.78 16.08 -3.65
C PRO A 289 -37.20 14.59 -3.66
N GLY A 290 -37.36 13.97 -4.82
CA GLY A 290 -37.75 12.57 -4.95
C GLY A 290 -36.69 11.56 -4.54
N VAL A 291 -35.40 11.99 -4.56
CA VAL A 291 -34.23 11.15 -4.26
C VAL A 291 -33.30 11.80 -3.23
N ARG A 292 -33.81 12.74 -2.44
CA ARG A 292 -32.99 13.55 -1.51
C ARG A 292 -32.30 12.71 -0.43
N ASP A 293 -32.81 11.51 -0.14
CA ASP A 293 -32.23 10.59 0.84
C ASP A 293 -31.21 9.61 0.20
N GLU A 294 -31.02 9.70 -1.12
CA GLU A 294 -30.02 8.92 -1.83
C GLU A 294 -28.68 9.67 -1.89
N THR A 295 -27.60 8.94 -1.67
CA THR A 295 -26.25 9.47 -1.75
C THR A 295 -25.44 8.75 -2.81
N VAL A 296 -24.80 9.51 -3.68
CA VAL A 296 -23.78 8.99 -4.61
C VAL A 296 -22.41 9.44 -4.14
N MET A 297 -21.52 8.49 -3.86
CA MET A 297 -20.17 8.77 -3.43
C MET A 297 -19.15 8.45 -4.52
N ILE A 298 -18.25 9.40 -4.77
CA ILE A 298 -17.06 9.22 -5.60
C ILE A 298 -15.84 9.51 -4.76
N GLY A 299 -14.72 8.81 -5.03
CA GLY A 299 -13.51 9.01 -4.23
C GLY A 299 -12.29 8.44 -4.91
N GLY A 300 -11.14 8.79 -4.36
CA GLY A 300 -9.85 8.30 -4.78
C GLY A 300 -8.83 8.36 -3.64
N HIS A 301 -7.73 7.62 -3.77
CA HIS A 301 -6.63 7.70 -2.82
C HIS A 301 -6.00 9.09 -2.83
N LEU A 302 -5.77 9.65 -1.63
CA LEU A 302 -4.99 10.86 -1.44
C LEU A 302 -3.54 10.53 -1.07
N ASP A 303 -3.33 9.43 -0.35
CA ASP A 303 -2.02 8.98 0.06
C ASP A 303 -1.24 8.33 -1.09
N SER A 304 0.08 8.28 -0.93
CA SER A 304 0.99 7.57 -1.81
C SER A 304 2.09 6.90 -0.99
N TRP A 305 2.81 5.94 -1.58
CA TRP A 305 4.04 5.45 -0.99
C TRP A 305 5.10 6.56 -0.95
N HIS A 306 6.01 6.48 0.03
CA HIS A 306 7.11 7.44 0.22
C HIS A 306 8.16 7.45 -0.89
N THR A 307 8.10 6.52 -1.83
CA THR A 307 8.94 6.42 -3.03
C THR A 307 8.20 6.80 -4.30
N GLY A 308 6.90 7.08 -4.19
CA GLY A 308 6.03 7.47 -5.29
C GLY A 308 5.33 8.79 -5.01
N VAL A 309 4.79 9.41 -6.03
CA VAL A 309 4.11 10.71 -5.93
C VAL A 309 2.62 10.66 -6.30
N GLY A 310 2.13 9.53 -6.78
CA GLY A 310 0.71 9.38 -7.15
C GLY A 310 0.38 7.97 -7.52
#